data_8ba45872367ec1df418179075952965f
#
_entry.id   8ba45872367ec1df418179075952965f
#
_cell.length_a   1.000
_cell.length_b   1.000
_cell.length_c   1.000
_cell.angle_alpha   90.00
_cell.angle_beta   90.00
_cell.angle_gamma   90.00
#
_symmetry.space_group_name_H-M   'P 1'
#
loop_
_entity.id
_entity.type
_entity.pdbx_description
1 polymer ?
#
loop_
_entity_poly.entity_id
_entity_poly.type
_entity_poly.pdbx_seq_one_letter_code
_entity_poly.pdbx_strand_id
1 'polypeptide(L)'
;MRGGSRMWRDFDRAVEMMFQFVNGKKVVLWGYEKSGWFIEHLFKRANKQIDYIIDNSPVISPKLKIYRSFIIKDMNKDTHTILLTFADDGKARKFLEELGFIEGKNFIFVRNVFYSNEMHRKLSYHDWLEYKYNVDIIKIKGLNDDIQKPRTDCLYYSAGIDYALMDALDKFVFNSEQDAVFDFGCGKGGALLLFQKSGIMRLGGVEYDSEIFETLCDNFKKVGCNTKGLLNNDAVLIKKELDEYNYFFMYNPFQGKTFDIVIRNIQESYDRRPRKITFIYSGTYCHNSVIQNSTFKLSKEIYTDYSVRYINVYIMND
;
A
#
# COMPACT_ATOMS: atom_id res chain seq x y z
N MET A 1 3.66 16.14 11.34
CA MET A 1 3.16 15.70 10.02
C MET A 1 4.32 15.86 9.05
N ARG A 2 4.82 14.74 8.49
CA ARG A 2 5.92 14.77 7.50
C ARG A 2 5.35 15.40 6.24
N GLY A 3 6.07 16.34 5.61
CA GLY A 3 5.61 17.09 4.44
C GLY A 3 5.35 16.20 3.23
N GLY A 4 4.13 15.69 3.16
CA GLY A 4 3.64 14.94 2.01
C GLY A 4 3.59 15.83 0.76
N SER A 5 3.80 15.25 -0.41
CA SER A 5 3.60 15.94 -1.68
C SER A 5 2.19 16.52 -1.75
N ARG A 6 1.98 17.56 -2.59
CA ARG A 6 0.66 18.18 -2.79
C ARG A 6 -0.43 17.16 -3.08
N MET A 7 -0.07 16.06 -3.75
CA MET A 7 -0.93 14.96 -4.12
C MET A 7 -1.65 14.31 -2.93
N TRP A 8 -0.97 14.13 -1.79
CA TRP A 8 -1.53 13.41 -0.64
C TRP A 8 -2.30 14.28 0.36
N ARG A 9 -2.27 15.62 0.23
CA ARG A 9 -2.93 16.54 1.19
C ARG A 9 -4.42 16.33 1.31
N ASP A 10 -5.11 16.10 0.21
CA ASP A 10 -6.57 15.87 0.23
C ASP A 10 -6.91 14.52 0.88
N PHE A 11 -6.06 13.49 0.67
CA PHE A 11 -6.19 12.23 1.38
C PHE A 11 -6.02 12.41 2.88
N ASP A 12 -4.96 13.07 3.30
CA ASP A 12 -4.65 13.30 4.71
C ASP A 12 -5.75 14.16 5.37
N ARG A 13 -6.33 15.12 4.64
CA ARG A 13 -7.49 15.90 5.09
C ARG A 13 -8.73 15.02 5.30
N ALA A 14 -9.01 14.07 4.41
CA ALA A 14 -10.12 13.13 4.58
C ALA A 14 -9.93 12.26 5.83
N VAL A 15 -8.70 11.80 6.07
CA VAL A 15 -8.34 11.05 7.29
C VAL A 15 -8.54 11.91 8.54
N GLU A 16 -8.12 13.16 8.51
CA GLU A 16 -8.31 14.12 9.63
C GLU A 16 -9.80 14.34 9.91
N MET A 17 -10.63 14.55 8.88
CA MET A 17 -12.08 14.69 9.04
C MET A 17 -12.72 13.45 9.70
N MET A 18 -12.32 12.25 9.27
CA MET A 18 -12.78 11.02 9.91
C MET A 18 -12.39 10.98 11.40
N PHE A 19 -11.15 11.34 11.73
CA PHE A 19 -10.69 11.34 13.11
C PHE A 19 -11.35 12.43 13.97
N GLN A 20 -11.67 13.58 13.40
CA GLN A 20 -12.47 14.62 14.09
C GLN A 20 -13.87 14.12 14.42
N PHE A 21 -14.50 13.38 13.50
CA PHE A 21 -15.83 12.82 13.70
C PHE A 21 -15.90 11.84 14.88
N VAL A 22 -14.86 11.03 15.08
CA VAL A 22 -14.83 10.03 16.17
C VAL A 22 -14.25 10.56 17.48
N ASN A 23 -13.80 11.81 17.52
CA ASN A 23 -13.09 12.35 18.69
C ASN A 23 -13.93 12.34 19.96
N GLY A 24 -13.36 11.84 21.05
CA GLY A 24 -14.01 11.78 22.38
C GLY A 24 -15.08 10.69 22.52
N LYS A 25 -15.23 9.79 21.54
CA LYS A 25 -16.23 8.71 21.58
C LYS A 25 -15.59 7.34 21.42
N LYS A 26 -16.28 6.30 21.89
CA LYS A 26 -15.93 4.91 21.58
C LYS A 26 -16.22 4.62 20.11
N VAL A 27 -15.25 4.04 19.43
CA VAL A 27 -15.31 3.81 18.00
C VAL A 27 -15.77 2.40 17.70
N VAL A 28 -16.81 2.31 16.88
CA VAL A 28 -17.38 1.06 16.36
C VAL A 28 -17.09 1.00 14.87
N LEU A 29 -16.31 0.02 14.42
CA LEU A 29 -16.07 -0.26 13.01
C LEU A 29 -17.02 -1.35 12.55
N TRP A 30 -17.92 -1.04 11.63
CA TRP A 30 -18.87 -1.99 11.08
C TRP A 30 -18.56 -2.31 9.61
N GLY A 31 -18.23 -3.59 9.37
CA GLY A 31 -17.71 -4.14 8.13
C GLY A 31 -16.21 -4.39 8.23
N TYR A 32 -15.82 -5.68 8.38
CA TYR A 32 -14.41 -6.05 8.60
C TYR A 32 -13.87 -6.93 7.47
N GLU A 33 -13.96 -6.38 6.25
CA GLU A 33 -13.27 -6.87 5.06
C GLU A 33 -12.16 -5.88 4.66
N LYS A 34 -11.69 -5.90 3.40
CA LYS A 34 -10.58 -5.07 2.90
C LYS A 34 -10.69 -3.58 3.26
N SER A 35 -11.90 -3.01 3.16
CA SER A 35 -12.13 -1.60 3.55
C SER A 35 -12.03 -1.40 5.07
N GLY A 36 -12.51 -2.36 5.85
CA GLY A 36 -12.38 -2.35 7.31
C GLY A 36 -10.93 -2.46 7.75
N TRP A 37 -10.15 -3.34 7.14
CA TRP A 37 -8.71 -3.47 7.39
C TRP A 37 -7.96 -2.18 7.05
N PHE A 38 -8.35 -1.49 5.97
CA PHE A 38 -7.75 -0.22 5.62
C PHE A 38 -8.04 0.86 6.68
N ILE A 39 -9.26 0.95 7.19
CA ILE A 39 -9.58 1.88 8.27
C ILE A 39 -8.82 1.54 9.55
N GLU A 40 -8.75 0.25 9.92
CA GLU A 40 -7.95 -0.19 11.06
C GLU A 40 -6.48 0.20 10.89
N HIS A 41 -5.90 0.03 9.70
CA HIS A 41 -4.55 0.48 9.38
C HIS A 41 -4.38 1.99 9.63
N LEU A 42 -5.33 2.84 9.20
CA LEU A 42 -5.27 4.28 9.45
C LEU A 42 -5.33 4.60 10.96
N PHE A 43 -6.15 3.88 11.73
CA PHE A 43 -6.23 4.03 13.19
C PHE A 43 -4.92 3.65 13.87
N LYS A 44 -4.32 2.52 13.50
CA LYS A 44 -3.01 2.08 14.00
C LYS A 44 -1.92 3.12 13.72
N ARG A 45 -1.84 3.63 12.50
CA ARG A 45 -0.87 4.69 12.13
C ARG A 45 -1.04 5.97 12.95
N ALA A 46 -2.26 6.32 13.32
CA ALA A 46 -2.57 7.48 14.13
C ALA A 46 -2.46 7.23 15.63
N ASN A 47 -2.07 6.01 16.05
CA ASN A 47 -2.08 5.57 17.45
C ASN A 47 -3.45 5.77 18.12
N LYS A 48 -4.52 5.44 17.39
CA LYS A 48 -5.92 5.50 17.84
C LYS A 48 -6.49 4.11 17.95
N GLN A 49 -7.49 3.95 18.84
CA GLN A 49 -8.13 2.67 19.10
C GLN A 49 -9.49 2.57 18.41
N ILE A 50 -9.83 1.36 17.94
CA ILE A 50 -11.17 0.91 17.58
C ILE A 50 -11.65 0.05 18.76
N ASP A 51 -12.78 0.43 19.40
CA ASP A 51 -13.28 -0.26 20.58
C ASP A 51 -14.07 -1.52 20.23
N TYR A 52 -14.80 -1.50 19.10
CA TYR A 52 -15.62 -2.62 18.66
C TYR A 52 -15.46 -2.82 17.15
N ILE A 53 -15.29 -4.09 16.75
CA ILE A 53 -15.33 -4.49 15.35
C ILE A 53 -16.58 -5.34 15.14
N ILE A 54 -17.42 -4.95 14.19
CA ILE A 54 -18.69 -5.61 13.86
C ILE A 54 -18.62 -6.11 12.42
N ASP A 55 -18.98 -7.38 12.22
CA ASP A 55 -19.28 -7.95 10.91
C ASP A 55 -20.34 -9.02 11.00
N ASN A 56 -21.30 -8.99 10.07
CA ASN A 56 -22.35 -9.98 10.00
C ASN A 56 -21.99 -11.17 9.10
N SER A 57 -20.92 -11.06 8.31
CA SER A 57 -20.35 -12.17 7.54
C SER A 57 -19.55 -13.10 8.45
N PRO A 58 -19.35 -14.37 8.07
CA PRO A 58 -18.54 -15.30 8.86
C PRO A 58 -17.03 -15.00 8.72
N VAL A 59 -16.62 -13.81 9.17
CA VAL A 59 -15.20 -13.43 9.21
C VAL A 59 -14.57 -14.08 10.44
N ILE A 60 -13.52 -14.85 10.22
CA ILE A 60 -12.72 -15.45 11.30
C ILE A 60 -11.44 -14.63 11.42
N SER A 61 -11.28 -13.96 12.56
CA SER A 61 -10.00 -13.39 12.95
C SER A 61 -9.49 -14.12 14.19
N PRO A 62 -8.31 -14.75 14.14
CA PRO A 62 -7.75 -15.41 15.33
C PRO A 62 -7.29 -14.44 16.41
N LYS A 63 -7.16 -13.14 16.08
CA LYS A 63 -6.61 -12.12 16.98
C LYS A 63 -7.63 -11.11 17.51
N LEU A 64 -8.80 -11.00 16.85
CA LEU A 64 -9.77 -9.94 17.17
C LEU A 64 -11.13 -10.54 17.47
N LYS A 65 -11.78 -10.01 18.50
CA LYS A 65 -13.16 -10.32 18.80
C LYS A 65 -14.07 -9.53 17.86
N ILE A 66 -14.72 -10.25 16.93
CA ILE A 66 -15.68 -9.68 15.99
C ILE A 66 -17.08 -9.93 16.53
N TYR A 67 -17.86 -8.85 16.62
CA TYR A 67 -19.23 -8.87 17.11
C TYR A 67 -20.22 -8.89 15.93
N ARG A 68 -21.48 -9.24 16.24
CA ARG A 68 -22.61 -9.09 15.33
C ARG A 68 -23.31 -7.76 15.56
N SER A 69 -23.98 -7.24 14.53
CA SER A 69 -24.61 -5.91 14.59
C SER A 69 -25.68 -5.75 15.68
N PHE A 70 -26.26 -6.85 16.18
CA PHE A 70 -27.27 -6.76 17.23
C PHE A 70 -26.76 -6.09 18.53
N ILE A 71 -25.43 -6.13 18.80
CA ILE A 71 -24.86 -5.46 20.00
C ILE A 71 -25.04 -3.94 19.98
N ILE A 72 -25.26 -3.35 18.79
CA ILE A 72 -25.48 -1.90 18.65
C ILE A 72 -26.73 -1.45 19.42
N LYS A 73 -27.72 -2.34 19.62
CA LYS A 73 -28.92 -2.05 20.41
C LYS A 73 -28.63 -1.63 21.85
N ASP A 74 -27.52 -2.13 22.40
CA ASP A 74 -27.09 -1.85 23.77
C ASP A 74 -26.09 -0.67 23.83
N MET A 75 -25.77 -0.04 22.73
CA MET A 75 -24.81 1.06 22.66
C MET A 75 -25.48 2.40 22.84
N ASN A 76 -24.89 3.26 23.68
CA ASN A 76 -25.34 4.62 23.86
C ASN A 76 -24.84 5.51 22.72
N LYS A 77 -25.76 6.10 21.95
CA LYS A 77 -25.50 6.99 20.81
C LYS A 77 -24.72 8.26 21.16
N ASP A 78 -24.73 8.69 22.42
CA ASP A 78 -24.02 9.89 22.85
C ASP A 78 -22.53 9.61 23.13
N THR A 79 -22.19 8.34 23.42
CA THR A 79 -20.83 7.91 23.75
C THR A 79 -20.18 7.02 22.66
N HIS A 80 -20.94 6.53 21.70
CA HIS A 80 -20.44 5.67 20.62
C HIS A 80 -20.58 6.35 19.25
N THR A 81 -19.63 6.09 18.39
CA THR A 81 -19.64 6.50 16.98
C THR A 81 -19.41 5.30 16.09
N ILE A 82 -20.20 5.16 15.03
CA ILE A 82 -20.15 4.01 14.13
C ILE A 82 -19.60 4.44 12.78
N LEU A 83 -18.53 3.77 12.34
CA LEU A 83 -17.91 3.89 11.04
C LEU A 83 -18.33 2.69 10.19
N LEU A 84 -19.15 2.91 9.16
CA LEU A 84 -19.56 1.87 8.21
C LEU A 84 -18.58 1.87 7.02
N THR A 85 -17.98 0.73 6.71
CA THR A 85 -16.94 0.57 5.68
C THR A 85 -17.46 -0.02 4.38
N PHE A 86 -18.71 -0.47 4.34
CA PHE A 86 -19.39 -1.00 3.16
C PHE A 86 -20.26 0.05 2.48
N ALA A 87 -20.76 -0.27 1.28
CA ALA A 87 -21.69 0.60 0.56
C ALA A 87 -23.05 0.64 1.28
N ASP A 88 -23.69 1.81 1.25
CA ASP A 88 -25.04 1.96 1.81
C ASP A 88 -26.07 1.25 0.91
N ASP A 89 -26.65 0.16 1.44
CA ASP A 89 -27.77 -0.56 0.82
C ASP A 89 -29.14 -0.16 1.44
N GLY A 90 -29.13 0.88 2.27
CA GLY A 90 -30.31 1.35 3.01
C GLY A 90 -30.65 0.54 4.27
N LYS A 91 -30.20 -0.70 4.41
CA LYS A 91 -30.56 -1.57 5.54
C LYS A 91 -29.86 -1.18 6.83
N ALA A 92 -28.54 -0.96 6.75
CA ALA A 92 -27.76 -0.55 7.92
C ALA A 92 -28.16 0.85 8.38
N ARG A 93 -28.41 1.77 7.45
CA ARG A 93 -28.94 3.11 7.74
C ARG A 93 -30.26 3.02 8.50
N LYS A 94 -31.25 2.33 7.93
CA LYS A 94 -32.57 2.16 8.55
C LYS A 94 -32.48 1.56 9.95
N PHE A 95 -31.67 0.51 10.13
CA PHE A 95 -31.43 -0.12 11.43
C PHE A 95 -30.86 0.87 12.46
N LEU A 96 -29.89 1.71 12.09
CA LEU A 96 -29.30 2.71 12.99
C LEU A 96 -30.29 3.83 13.32
N GLU A 97 -31.03 4.31 12.33
CA GLU A 97 -32.05 5.36 12.52
C GLU A 97 -33.20 4.89 13.44
N GLU A 98 -33.66 3.64 13.31
CA GLU A 98 -34.64 3.02 14.21
C GLU A 98 -34.13 2.96 15.66
N LEU A 99 -32.82 2.85 15.88
CA LEU A 99 -32.19 2.91 17.19
C LEU A 99 -31.91 4.36 17.68
N GLY A 100 -32.27 5.36 16.86
CA GLY A 100 -32.08 6.77 17.14
C GLY A 100 -30.67 7.30 16.89
N PHE A 101 -29.84 6.58 16.16
CA PHE A 101 -28.57 7.10 15.65
C PHE A 101 -28.85 8.02 14.45
N ILE A 102 -28.06 9.07 14.29
CA ILE A 102 -28.21 10.09 13.24
C ILE A 102 -26.96 10.13 12.40
N GLU A 103 -27.09 10.02 11.06
CA GLU A 103 -25.96 10.17 10.15
C GLU A 103 -25.33 11.57 10.26
N GLY A 104 -24.02 11.61 10.17
CA GLY A 104 -23.26 12.85 10.37
C GLY A 104 -23.09 13.27 11.85
N LYS A 105 -23.79 12.63 12.78
CA LYS A 105 -23.67 12.89 14.23
C LYS A 105 -23.13 11.69 15.01
N ASN A 106 -23.69 10.51 14.80
CA ASN A 106 -23.35 9.28 15.54
C ASN A 106 -22.83 8.17 14.62
N PHE A 107 -23.10 8.24 13.31
CA PHE A 107 -22.54 7.32 12.34
C PHE A 107 -22.26 8.00 11.00
N ILE A 108 -21.32 7.44 10.26
CA ILE A 108 -21.03 7.81 8.88
C ILE A 108 -20.69 6.57 8.04
N PHE A 109 -21.01 6.65 6.76
CA PHE A 109 -20.40 5.78 5.75
C PHE A 109 -19.04 6.35 5.42
N VAL A 110 -17.96 5.67 5.83
CA VAL A 110 -16.59 6.18 5.71
C VAL A 110 -16.22 6.51 4.27
N ARG A 111 -16.74 5.76 3.30
CA ARG A 111 -16.53 6.03 1.88
C ARG A 111 -16.92 7.45 1.47
N ASN A 112 -17.98 8.01 2.06
CA ASN A 112 -18.44 9.35 1.76
C ASN A 112 -17.45 10.45 2.20
N VAL A 113 -16.53 10.12 3.11
CA VAL A 113 -15.45 11.02 3.53
C VAL A 113 -14.33 11.07 2.48
N PHE A 114 -14.03 9.94 1.86
CA PHE A 114 -12.95 9.79 0.88
C PHE A 114 -13.41 10.04 -0.56
N TYR A 115 -14.64 9.68 -0.88
CA TYR A 115 -15.19 9.70 -2.24
C TYR A 115 -16.52 10.44 -2.29
N SER A 116 -16.64 11.43 -3.15
CA SER A 116 -17.93 12.05 -3.43
C SER A 116 -18.72 11.19 -4.44
N ASN A 117 -19.86 10.62 -3.99
CA ASN A 117 -20.84 9.90 -4.83
C ASN A 117 -20.40 8.57 -5.48
N GLU A 118 -19.29 7.97 -5.08
CA GLU A 118 -18.85 6.67 -5.62
C GLU A 118 -19.01 5.53 -4.60
N MET A 119 -20.20 4.93 -4.55
CA MET A 119 -20.54 3.90 -3.55
C MET A 119 -19.82 2.56 -3.73
N HIS A 120 -19.25 2.27 -4.89
CA HIS A 120 -18.67 0.96 -5.20
C HIS A 120 -17.15 0.86 -5.06
N ARG A 121 -16.44 1.98 -4.84
CA ARG A 121 -14.99 1.95 -4.66
C ARG A 121 -14.59 1.35 -3.31
N LYS A 122 -13.54 0.55 -3.32
CA LYS A 122 -12.91 0.07 -2.09
C LYS A 122 -12.16 1.21 -1.41
N LEU A 123 -11.96 1.11 -0.10
CA LEU A 123 -11.10 2.04 0.62
C LEU A 123 -9.68 1.50 0.59
N SER A 124 -8.79 2.19 -0.10
CA SER A 124 -7.35 1.94 -0.16
C SER A 124 -6.62 3.17 -0.70
N TYR A 125 -5.29 3.21 -0.57
CA TYR A 125 -4.49 4.30 -1.14
C TYR A 125 -4.57 4.33 -2.66
N HIS A 126 -4.51 3.16 -3.31
CA HIS A 126 -4.55 3.07 -4.76
C HIS A 126 -5.94 3.41 -5.31
N ASP A 127 -7.03 2.91 -4.71
CA ASP A 127 -8.40 3.29 -5.09
C ASP A 127 -8.61 4.81 -4.98
N TRP A 128 -8.05 5.44 -3.92
CA TRP A 128 -8.15 6.87 -3.76
C TRP A 128 -7.37 7.64 -4.84
N LEU A 129 -6.16 7.18 -5.22
CA LEU A 129 -5.39 7.78 -6.31
C LEU A 129 -6.12 7.67 -7.64
N GLU A 130 -6.69 6.51 -7.96
CA GLU A 130 -7.49 6.30 -9.17
C GLU A 130 -8.69 7.24 -9.22
N TYR A 131 -9.41 7.39 -8.10
CA TYR A 131 -10.53 8.31 -7.98
C TYR A 131 -10.13 9.77 -8.18
N LYS A 132 -9.08 10.20 -7.47
CA LYS A 132 -8.70 11.63 -7.42
C LYS A 132 -7.98 12.11 -8.66
N TYR A 133 -7.14 11.28 -9.26
CA TYR A 133 -6.23 11.66 -10.34
C TYR A 133 -6.47 10.93 -11.65
N ASN A 134 -7.47 10.07 -11.71
CA ASN A 134 -7.77 9.25 -12.89
C ASN A 134 -6.54 8.46 -13.40
N VAL A 135 -5.74 7.96 -12.46
CA VAL A 135 -4.64 7.02 -12.74
C VAL A 135 -5.19 5.60 -12.89
N ASP A 136 -4.44 4.72 -13.50
CA ASP A 136 -4.75 3.28 -13.64
C ASP A 136 -3.67 2.48 -12.91
N ILE A 137 -3.95 2.01 -11.70
CA ILE A 137 -3.02 1.22 -10.88
C ILE A 137 -3.55 -0.18 -10.64
N ILE A 138 -4.84 -0.31 -10.30
CA ILE A 138 -5.41 -1.57 -9.77
C ILE A 138 -5.82 -2.50 -10.90
N LYS A 139 -6.25 -1.97 -12.03
CA LYS A 139 -6.74 -2.78 -13.14
C LYS A 139 -5.64 -3.73 -13.63
N ILE A 140 -5.85 -5.02 -13.41
CA ILE A 140 -5.01 -6.06 -13.97
C ILE A 140 -5.31 -6.11 -15.47
N LYS A 141 -4.29 -6.14 -16.31
CA LYS A 141 -4.43 -6.53 -17.72
C LYS A 141 -5.08 -7.91 -17.72
N GLY A 142 -6.12 -8.14 -18.48
CA GLY A 142 -6.93 -9.37 -18.44
C GLY A 142 -6.08 -10.62 -18.64
N LEU A 143 -6.56 -11.77 -18.11
CA LEU A 143 -5.87 -13.06 -18.25
C LEU A 143 -5.61 -13.47 -19.72
N ASN A 144 -6.33 -12.86 -20.66
CA ASN A 144 -6.23 -13.10 -22.11
C ASN A 144 -5.39 -12.02 -22.84
N ASP A 145 -4.88 -11.00 -22.15
CA ASP A 145 -4.05 -9.99 -22.76
C ASP A 145 -2.62 -10.54 -22.91
N ASP A 146 -1.98 -10.29 -24.05
CA ASP A 146 -0.59 -10.63 -24.30
C ASP A 146 0.34 -9.76 -23.44
N ILE A 147 0.54 -10.18 -22.17
CA ILE A 147 1.50 -9.52 -21.28
C ILE A 147 2.90 -9.96 -21.71
N GLN A 148 3.70 -8.99 -22.12
CA GLN A 148 5.07 -9.24 -22.50
C GLN A 148 5.89 -9.61 -21.26
N LYS A 149 6.56 -10.75 -21.34
CA LYS A 149 7.49 -11.23 -20.32
C LYS A 149 8.83 -11.53 -20.96
N PRO A 150 9.94 -11.06 -20.37
CA PRO A 150 11.25 -11.36 -20.92
C PRO A 150 11.64 -12.84 -20.74
N ARG A 151 11.08 -13.50 -19.71
CA ARG A 151 11.42 -14.87 -19.32
C ARG A 151 10.26 -15.58 -18.64
N THR A 152 10.34 -16.92 -18.60
CA THR A 152 9.32 -17.80 -17.99
C THR A 152 9.26 -17.67 -16.47
N ASP A 153 10.34 -17.19 -15.82
CA ASP A 153 10.41 -16.96 -14.38
C ASP A 153 9.92 -15.55 -13.94
N CYS A 154 9.42 -14.74 -14.87
CA CYS A 154 8.76 -13.48 -14.59
C CYS A 154 7.27 -13.69 -14.30
N LEU A 155 6.72 -12.92 -13.34
CA LEU A 155 5.34 -13.01 -12.91
C LEU A 155 4.46 -11.95 -13.57
N TYR A 156 3.15 -12.14 -13.46
CA TYR A 156 2.16 -11.19 -14.00
C TYR A 156 2.04 -9.96 -13.09
N TYR A 157 1.62 -8.84 -13.69
CA TYR A 157 1.34 -7.62 -12.96
C TYR A 157 0.31 -7.84 -11.85
N SER A 158 0.60 -7.31 -10.66
CA SER A 158 -0.32 -7.22 -9.53
C SER A 158 -0.02 -5.95 -8.73
N ALA A 159 -1.02 -5.14 -8.47
CA ALA A 159 -0.86 -3.90 -7.69
C ALA A 159 -0.44 -4.13 -6.23
N GLY A 160 -0.55 -5.35 -5.73
CA GLY A 160 -0.26 -5.65 -4.34
C GLY A 160 -1.30 -5.11 -3.35
N ILE A 161 -1.01 -5.26 -2.06
CA ILE A 161 -1.82 -4.70 -0.97
C ILE A 161 -1.10 -3.44 -0.47
N ASP A 162 -1.64 -2.28 -0.80
CA ASP A 162 -1.02 -0.98 -0.59
C ASP A 162 -0.84 -0.61 0.89
N TYR A 163 -1.82 -0.86 1.74
CA TYR A 163 -1.71 -0.58 3.18
C TYR A 163 -0.71 -1.53 3.88
N ALA A 164 -0.51 -2.76 3.39
CA ALA A 164 0.51 -3.64 3.93
C ALA A 164 1.93 -3.12 3.64
N LEU A 165 2.15 -2.58 2.44
CA LEU A 165 3.41 -1.89 2.13
C LEU A 165 3.57 -0.63 3.00
N MET A 166 2.52 0.15 3.20
CA MET A 166 2.57 1.34 4.06
C MET A 166 2.90 1.00 5.51
N ASP A 167 2.34 -0.09 6.08
CA ASP A 167 2.70 -0.57 7.41
C ASP A 167 4.19 -0.93 7.52
N ALA A 168 4.75 -1.50 6.46
CA ALA A 168 6.18 -1.79 6.41
C ALA A 168 7.01 -0.50 6.32
N LEU A 169 6.61 0.44 5.46
CA LEU A 169 7.31 1.71 5.25
C LEU A 169 7.29 2.60 6.51
N ASP A 170 6.28 2.51 7.35
CA ASP A 170 6.22 3.22 8.63
C ASP A 170 7.32 2.79 9.63
N LYS A 171 7.97 1.65 9.40
CA LYS A 171 9.12 1.21 10.21
C LYS A 171 10.44 1.90 9.82
N PHE A 172 10.41 2.76 8.80
CA PHE A 172 11.57 3.49 8.30
C PHE A 172 11.44 4.98 8.56
N VAL A 173 12.58 5.63 8.65
CA VAL A 173 12.72 7.09 8.63
C VAL A 173 13.51 7.44 7.38
N PHE A 174 12.85 8.02 6.40
CA PHE A 174 13.46 8.39 5.13
C PHE A 174 13.96 9.83 5.16
N ASN A 175 15.11 10.06 4.51
CA ASN A 175 15.65 11.39 4.22
C ASN A 175 15.26 11.77 2.78
N SER A 176 14.37 12.73 2.62
CA SER A 176 13.84 13.14 1.32
C SER A 176 14.88 13.70 0.35
N GLU A 177 16.02 14.17 0.84
CA GLU A 177 17.10 14.73 0.03
C GLU A 177 18.12 13.68 -0.41
N GLN A 178 18.35 12.68 0.42
CA GLN A 178 19.43 11.70 0.22
C GLN A 178 18.89 10.34 -0.28
N ASP A 179 17.72 9.93 0.20
CA ASP A 179 17.18 8.61 -0.11
C ASP A 179 16.54 8.57 -1.50
N ALA A 180 16.84 7.48 -2.19
CA ALA A 180 16.33 7.18 -3.51
C ALA A 180 15.92 5.71 -3.57
N VAL A 181 14.73 5.40 -4.09
CA VAL A 181 14.24 4.03 -4.26
C VAL A 181 14.19 3.63 -5.72
N PHE A 182 14.59 2.40 -5.99
CA PHE A 182 14.44 1.74 -7.30
C PHE A 182 13.58 0.48 -7.15
N ASP A 183 12.52 0.38 -7.95
CA ASP A 183 11.55 -0.71 -7.95
C ASP A 183 11.75 -1.59 -9.17
N PHE A 184 12.04 -2.88 -8.96
CA PHE A 184 12.20 -3.85 -10.04
C PHE A 184 10.85 -4.52 -10.35
N GLY A 185 10.39 -4.38 -11.61
CA GLY A 185 9.05 -4.74 -12.01
C GLY A 185 8.03 -3.76 -11.43
N CYS A 186 8.28 -2.46 -11.62
CA CYS A 186 7.52 -1.40 -10.97
C CYS A 186 6.07 -1.28 -11.47
N GLY A 187 5.70 -2.05 -12.52
CA GLY A 187 4.35 -2.09 -13.03
C GLY A 187 3.82 -0.70 -13.36
N LYS A 188 2.62 -0.40 -12.92
CA LYS A 188 1.96 0.90 -13.10
C LYS A 188 2.34 1.96 -12.05
N GLY A 189 3.34 1.67 -11.20
CA GLY A 189 3.93 2.63 -10.27
C GLY A 189 3.28 2.74 -8.89
N GLY A 190 2.34 1.85 -8.57
CA GLY A 190 1.62 1.92 -7.30
C GLY A 190 2.52 1.94 -6.07
N ALA A 191 3.51 1.04 -6.00
CA ALA A 191 4.47 0.99 -4.88
C ALA A 191 5.34 2.26 -4.80
N LEU A 192 5.83 2.76 -5.94
CA LEU A 192 6.63 3.98 -5.99
C LEU A 192 5.88 5.20 -5.44
N LEU A 193 4.57 5.31 -5.71
CA LEU A 193 3.73 6.39 -5.16
C LEU A 193 3.56 6.26 -3.63
N LEU A 194 3.57 5.04 -3.09
CA LEU A 194 3.57 4.83 -1.64
C LEU A 194 4.91 5.18 -0.99
N PHE A 195 6.04 4.89 -1.65
CA PHE A 195 7.35 5.38 -1.20
C PHE A 195 7.39 6.90 -1.18
N GLN A 196 6.82 7.56 -2.19
CA GLN A 196 6.70 9.01 -2.19
C GLN A 196 5.86 9.54 -1.01
N LYS A 197 4.73 8.89 -0.71
CA LYS A 197 3.91 9.24 0.47
C LYS A 197 4.70 9.09 1.77
N SER A 198 5.61 8.13 1.83
CA SER A 198 6.46 7.88 3.00
C SER A 198 7.66 8.83 3.10
N GLY A 199 7.90 9.68 2.09
CA GLY A 199 8.91 10.74 2.13
C GLY A 199 10.10 10.56 1.19
N ILE A 200 10.17 9.49 0.38
CA ILE A 200 11.21 9.35 -0.66
C ILE A 200 10.76 10.11 -1.91
N MET A 201 11.53 11.09 -2.32
CA MET A 201 11.19 11.94 -3.48
C MET A 201 11.91 11.51 -4.78
N ARG A 202 13.02 10.77 -4.67
CA ARG A 202 13.80 10.27 -5.81
C ARG A 202 13.36 8.83 -6.11
N LEU A 203 12.53 8.72 -7.15
CA LEU A 203 11.90 7.46 -7.56
C LEU A 203 12.51 6.98 -8.87
N GLY A 204 12.83 5.71 -8.94
CA GLY A 204 13.22 5.01 -10.16
C GLY A 204 12.60 3.63 -10.19
N GLY A 205 12.62 3.02 -11.35
CA GLY A 205 12.12 1.67 -11.51
C GLY A 205 12.21 1.17 -12.94
N VAL A 206 12.07 -0.13 -13.10
CA VAL A 206 12.09 -0.78 -14.41
C VAL A 206 10.84 -1.63 -14.62
N GLU A 207 10.23 -1.47 -15.78
CA GLU A 207 9.12 -2.30 -16.27
C GLU A 207 9.42 -2.79 -17.68
N TYR A 208 9.20 -4.08 -17.93
CA TYR A 208 9.50 -4.69 -19.21
C TYR A 208 8.37 -4.48 -20.24
N ASP A 209 7.12 -4.68 -19.82
CA ASP A 209 5.97 -4.52 -20.71
C ASP A 209 5.77 -3.05 -21.07
N SER A 210 5.87 -2.74 -22.37
CA SER A 210 5.83 -1.37 -22.88
C SER A 210 4.48 -0.68 -22.63
N GLU A 211 3.35 -1.39 -22.68
CA GLU A 211 2.03 -0.79 -22.45
C GLU A 211 1.82 -0.49 -20.95
N ILE A 212 2.32 -1.38 -20.07
CA ILE A 212 2.32 -1.12 -18.62
C ILE A 212 3.22 0.07 -18.31
N PHE A 213 4.40 0.14 -18.97
CA PHE A 213 5.33 1.26 -18.80
C PHE A 213 4.74 2.59 -19.29
N GLU A 214 4.04 2.61 -20.42
CA GLU A 214 3.33 3.80 -20.89
C GLU A 214 2.28 4.26 -19.88
N THR A 215 1.51 3.31 -19.32
CA THR A 215 0.54 3.57 -18.25
C THR A 215 1.23 4.14 -17.00
N LEU A 216 2.37 3.59 -16.59
CA LEU A 216 3.20 4.11 -15.50
C LEU A 216 3.59 5.56 -15.73
N CYS A 217 4.12 5.89 -16.91
CA CYS A 217 4.53 7.25 -17.27
C CYS A 217 3.35 8.22 -17.27
N ASP A 218 2.18 7.79 -17.76
CA ASP A 218 0.96 8.58 -17.74
C ASP A 218 0.46 8.82 -16.30
N ASN A 219 0.43 7.79 -15.47
CA ASN A 219 0.10 7.90 -14.05
C ASN A 219 1.00 8.92 -13.35
N PHE A 220 2.31 8.85 -13.56
CA PHE A 220 3.27 9.77 -12.93
C PHE A 220 3.06 11.22 -13.39
N LYS A 221 2.78 11.45 -14.67
CA LYS A 221 2.42 12.77 -15.19
C LYS A 221 1.15 13.32 -14.53
N LYS A 222 0.09 12.52 -14.44
CA LYS A 222 -1.19 12.90 -13.83
C LYS A 222 -1.05 13.32 -12.37
N VAL A 223 -0.17 12.67 -11.62
CA VAL A 223 0.08 13.03 -10.21
C VAL A 223 1.22 14.03 -10.01
N GLY A 224 1.83 14.53 -11.09
CA GLY A 224 2.92 15.51 -11.04
C GLY A 224 4.25 14.94 -10.52
N CYS A 225 4.49 13.65 -10.71
CA CYS A 225 5.76 12.98 -10.40
C CYS A 225 6.72 13.00 -11.58
N ASN A 226 8.03 12.98 -11.28
CA ASN A 226 9.07 12.92 -12.29
C ASN A 226 9.21 11.48 -12.83
N THR A 227 9.31 11.34 -14.14
CA THR A 227 9.49 10.05 -14.84
C THR A 227 10.94 9.73 -15.20
N LYS A 228 11.90 10.63 -14.91
CA LYS A 228 13.29 10.54 -15.37
C LYS A 228 14.02 9.25 -14.92
N GLY A 229 13.64 8.71 -13.76
CA GLY A 229 14.22 7.47 -13.21
C GLY A 229 13.51 6.19 -13.65
N LEU A 230 12.47 6.29 -14.49
CA LEU A 230 11.69 5.13 -14.96
C LEU A 230 12.25 4.60 -16.28
N LEU A 231 12.39 3.29 -16.40
CA LEU A 231 13.02 2.62 -17.52
C LEU A 231 12.12 1.54 -18.10
N ASN A 232 11.86 1.59 -19.41
CA ASN A 232 11.27 0.47 -20.12
C ASN A 232 12.40 -0.44 -20.60
N ASN A 233 12.71 -1.46 -19.82
CA ASN A 233 13.85 -2.34 -20.11
C ASN A 233 13.71 -3.68 -19.39
N ASP A 234 14.59 -4.61 -19.71
CA ASP A 234 14.76 -5.84 -18.95
C ASP A 234 15.54 -5.58 -17.64
N ALA A 235 15.00 -5.99 -16.50
CA ALA A 235 15.59 -5.80 -15.19
C ALA A 235 17.02 -6.32 -15.06
N VAL A 236 17.38 -7.41 -15.77
CA VAL A 236 18.74 -7.98 -15.74
C VAL A 236 19.79 -7.11 -16.44
N LEU A 237 19.36 -6.17 -17.29
CA LEU A 237 20.24 -5.25 -18.00
C LEU A 237 20.54 -3.97 -17.21
N ILE A 238 19.80 -3.72 -16.13
CA ILE A 238 19.95 -2.51 -15.30
C ILE A 238 21.17 -2.72 -14.40
N LYS A 239 22.17 -1.86 -14.54
CA LYS A 239 23.46 -1.99 -13.82
C LYS A 239 23.93 -0.66 -13.23
N LYS A 240 24.44 0.25 -14.09
CA LYS A 240 25.00 1.54 -13.65
C LYS A 240 23.96 2.49 -13.11
N GLU A 241 22.74 2.39 -13.60
CA GLU A 241 21.59 3.15 -13.12
C GLU A 241 21.34 2.93 -11.63
N LEU A 242 21.66 1.74 -11.10
CA LEU A 242 21.48 1.38 -9.70
C LEU A 242 22.41 2.16 -8.77
N ASP A 243 23.52 2.72 -9.25
CA ASP A 243 24.51 3.42 -8.43
C ASP A 243 23.93 4.69 -7.77
N GLU A 244 22.81 5.21 -8.28
CA GLU A 244 22.14 6.40 -7.78
C GLU A 244 21.08 6.11 -6.68
N TYR A 245 20.86 4.84 -6.33
CA TYR A 245 19.79 4.41 -5.40
C TYR A 245 20.39 3.70 -4.19
N ASN A 246 19.76 3.92 -3.02
CA ASN A 246 20.14 3.28 -1.76
C ASN A 246 19.00 2.46 -1.14
N TYR A 247 17.79 2.52 -1.70
CA TYR A 247 16.69 1.62 -1.43
C TYR A 247 16.32 0.87 -2.70
N PHE A 248 16.19 -0.45 -2.58
CA PHE A 248 15.69 -1.32 -3.64
C PHE A 248 14.41 -1.98 -3.17
N PHE A 249 13.44 -2.11 -4.06
CA PHE A 249 12.16 -2.76 -3.77
C PHE A 249 11.83 -3.81 -4.82
N MET A 250 11.20 -4.89 -4.39
CA MET A 250 10.60 -5.91 -5.25
C MET A 250 9.32 -6.45 -4.60
N TYR A 251 8.25 -6.47 -5.37
CA TYR A 251 7.02 -7.18 -5.02
C TYR A 251 6.91 -8.45 -5.85
N ASN A 252 7.81 -9.42 -5.60
CA ASN A 252 7.85 -10.72 -6.25
C ASN A 252 7.68 -10.68 -7.79
N PRO A 253 8.43 -9.82 -8.52
CA PRO A 253 8.22 -9.64 -9.96
C PRO A 253 8.76 -10.81 -10.79
N PHE A 254 9.74 -11.53 -10.30
CA PHE A 254 10.41 -12.67 -10.94
C PHE A 254 11.09 -13.56 -9.89
N GLN A 255 11.50 -14.74 -10.30
CA GLN A 255 12.15 -15.76 -9.48
C GLN A 255 13.38 -16.35 -10.19
N GLY A 256 14.02 -17.35 -9.60
CA GLY A 256 15.07 -18.15 -10.21
C GLY A 256 16.25 -17.33 -10.75
N LYS A 257 16.69 -17.63 -11.96
CA LYS A 257 17.89 -17.01 -12.57
C LYS A 257 17.76 -15.50 -12.75
N THR A 258 16.57 -15.00 -13.09
CA THR A 258 16.35 -13.56 -13.25
C THR A 258 16.57 -12.84 -11.92
N PHE A 259 16.02 -13.38 -10.82
CA PHE A 259 16.22 -12.84 -9.49
C PHE A 259 17.71 -12.84 -9.10
N ASP A 260 18.43 -13.94 -9.30
CA ASP A 260 19.86 -14.07 -9.00
C ASP A 260 20.71 -13.01 -9.73
N ILE A 261 20.42 -12.78 -11.02
CA ILE A 261 21.13 -11.77 -11.81
C ILE A 261 20.88 -10.37 -11.25
N VAL A 262 19.64 -10.04 -10.94
CA VAL A 262 19.29 -8.72 -10.40
C VAL A 262 19.95 -8.48 -9.03
N ILE A 263 19.97 -9.49 -8.15
CA ILE A 263 20.67 -9.37 -6.85
C ILE A 263 22.18 -9.15 -7.06
N ARG A 264 22.81 -9.86 -8.01
CA ARG A 264 24.22 -9.61 -8.36
C ARG A 264 24.44 -8.21 -8.95
N ASN A 265 23.53 -7.69 -9.76
CA ASN A 265 23.63 -6.32 -10.29
C ASN A 265 23.57 -5.28 -9.15
N ILE A 266 22.77 -5.51 -8.10
CA ILE A 266 22.76 -4.67 -6.90
C ILE A 266 24.09 -4.79 -6.15
N GLN A 267 24.64 -6.01 -5.99
CA GLN A 267 25.97 -6.20 -5.38
C GLN A 267 27.05 -5.48 -6.18
N GLU A 268 27.10 -5.63 -7.52
CA GLU A 268 28.03 -4.92 -8.38
C GLU A 268 27.92 -3.38 -8.24
N SER A 269 26.69 -2.87 -8.05
CA SER A 269 26.45 -1.45 -7.80
C SER A 269 27.02 -1.02 -6.44
N TYR A 270 26.89 -1.86 -5.41
CA TYR A 270 27.52 -1.63 -4.12
C TYR A 270 29.06 -1.61 -4.23
N ASP A 271 29.63 -2.58 -4.95
CA ASP A 271 31.09 -2.70 -5.13
C ASP A 271 31.68 -1.50 -5.89
N ARG A 272 30.93 -0.95 -6.88
CA ARG A 272 31.35 0.27 -7.60
C ARG A 272 31.23 1.53 -6.77
N ARG A 273 30.21 1.61 -5.92
CA ARG A 273 29.89 2.78 -5.09
C ARG A 273 29.41 2.32 -3.72
N PRO A 274 30.34 2.04 -2.79
CA PRO A 274 30.00 1.65 -1.42
C PRO A 274 29.08 2.68 -0.76
N ARG A 275 28.00 2.22 -0.20
CA ARG A 275 26.99 3.00 0.52
C ARG A 275 26.07 2.08 1.29
N LYS A 276 25.41 2.58 2.32
CA LYS A 276 24.34 1.79 2.95
C LYS A 276 23.24 1.52 1.93
N ILE A 277 22.94 0.24 1.66
CA ILE A 277 21.84 -0.20 0.83
C ILE A 277 20.81 -0.95 1.67
N THR A 278 19.54 -0.63 1.45
CA THR A 278 18.40 -1.34 2.04
C THR A 278 17.58 -1.98 0.91
N PHE A 279 17.43 -3.29 0.95
CA PHE A 279 16.57 -4.03 0.04
C PHE A 279 15.31 -4.49 0.77
N ILE A 280 14.14 -4.06 0.28
CA ILE A 280 12.81 -4.37 0.80
C ILE A 280 12.16 -5.35 -0.17
N TYR A 281 12.01 -6.59 0.26
CA TYR A 281 11.47 -7.67 -0.57
C TYR A 281 10.13 -8.17 -0.02
N SER A 282 9.07 -7.96 -0.80
CA SER A 282 7.76 -8.51 -0.53
C SER A 282 7.60 -9.83 -1.27
N GLY A 283 8.00 -10.92 -0.62
CA GLY A 283 7.98 -12.28 -1.14
C GLY A 283 8.68 -13.23 -0.17
N THR A 284 8.40 -14.54 -0.27
CA THR A 284 8.96 -15.53 0.67
C THR A 284 9.95 -16.49 0.03
N TYR A 285 10.03 -16.52 -1.30
CA TYR A 285 10.69 -17.64 -2.00
C TYR A 285 12.17 -17.43 -2.29
N CYS A 286 12.67 -16.20 -2.26
CA CYS A 286 14.01 -15.88 -2.75
C CYS A 286 15.04 -15.51 -1.64
N HIS A 287 14.75 -15.79 -0.37
CA HIS A 287 15.67 -15.50 0.73
C HIS A 287 17.07 -16.08 0.50
N ASN A 288 17.15 -17.38 0.16
CA ASN A 288 18.44 -18.03 -0.09
C ASN A 288 19.20 -17.40 -1.27
N SER A 289 18.49 -17.03 -2.33
CA SER A 289 19.07 -16.32 -3.47
C SER A 289 19.71 -14.98 -3.08
N VAL A 290 19.06 -14.21 -2.21
CA VAL A 290 19.65 -12.94 -1.70
C VAL A 290 20.96 -13.19 -0.99
N ILE A 291 20.98 -14.12 -0.03
CA ILE A 291 22.15 -14.41 0.80
C ILE A 291 23.31 -15.03 -0.01
N GLN A 292 23.00 -15.86 -1.03
CA GLN A 292 24.01 -16.55 -1.84
C GLN A 292 24.63 -15.67 -2.92
N ASN A 293 23.90 -14.65 -3.40
CA ASN A 293 24.33 -13.82 -4.53
C ASN A 293 24.78 -12.41 -4.13
N SER A 294 24.85 -12.12 -2.82
CA SER A 294 25.25 -10.80 -2.33
C SER A 294 25.77 -10.82 -0.89
N THR A 295 26.27 -9.69 -0.44
CA THR A 295 26.65 -9.46 0.96
C THR A 295 25.51 -8.95 1.83
N PHE A 296 24.28 -8.97 1.35
CA PHE A 296 23.09 -8.61 2.12
C PHE A 296 22.94 -9.48 3.36
N LYS A 297 22.59 -8.83 4.46
CA LYS A 297 22.19 -9.50 5.71
C LYS A 297 20.72 -9.23 5.97
N LEU A 298 19.96 -10.26 6.34
CA LEU A 298 18.58 -10.08 6.79
C LEU A 298 18.60 -9.25 8.09
N SER A 299 18.00 -8.08 8.04
CA SER A 299 17.92 -7.15 9.17
C SER A 299 16.64 -7.36 9.97
N LYS A 300 15.51 -7.54 9.28
CA LYS A 300 14.22 -7.81 9.92
C LYS A 300 13.23 -8.42 8.95
N GLU A 301 12.28 -9.13 9.53
CA GLU A 301 11.06 -9.59 8.86
C GLU A 301 9.89 -8.75 9.40
N ILE A 302 9.12 -8.15 8.51
CA ILE A 302 7.95 -7.38 8.86
C ILE A 302 6.73 -8.23 8.53
N TYR A 303 6.04 -8.63 9.57
CA TYR A 303 4.74 -9.29 9.44
C TYR A 303 3.65 -8.21 9.31
N THR A 304 2.83 -8.33 8.27
CA THR A 304 1.68 -7.45 8.10
C THR A 304 0.41 -8.21 8.47
N ASP A 305 -0.37 -7.67 9.40
CA ASP A 305 -1.57 -8.32 9.95
C ASP A 305 -2.67 -8.60 8.90
N TYR A 306 -2.58 -7.94 7.74
CA TYR A 306 -3.60 -7.96 6.68
C TYR A 306 -3.30 -8.91 5.52
N SER A 307 -2.14 -9.55 5.54
CA SER A 307 -1.80 -10.55 4.55
C SER A 307 -0.84 -11.58 5.16
N VAL A 308 -0.92 -12.82 4.70
CA VAL A 308 0.02 -13.90 5.09
C VAL A 308 1.42 -13.63 4.51
N ARG A 309 1.74 -12.38 4.15
CA ARG A 309 2.97 -12.03 3.46
C ARG A 309 3.94 -11.34 4.41
N TYR A 310 5.15 -11.87 4.39
CA TYR A 310 6.29 -11.24 5.05
C TYR A 310 6.93 -10.24 4.09
N ILE A 311 7.37 -9.12 4.64
CA ILE A 311 8.28 -8.20 3.96
C ILE A 311 9.63 -8.34 4.63
N ASN A 312 10.57 -8.89 3.88
CA ASN A 312 11.94 -9.06 4.33
C ASN A 312 12.76 -7.81 4.03
N VAL A 313 13.52 -7.36 5.00
CA VAL A 313 14.41 -6.21 4.87
C VAL A 313 15.85 -6.68 5.02
N TYR A 314 16.62 -6.49 3.97
CA TYR A 314 18.05 -6.80 3.95
C TYR A 314 18.86 -5.51 3.90
N ILE A 315 20.06 -5.54 4.50
CA ILE A 315 20.96 -4.38 4.57
C ILE A 315 22.34 -4.81 4.13
N MET A 316 22.97 -3.99 3.28
CA MET A 316 24.42 -3.90 3.11
C MET A 316 24.89 -2.63 3.81
N ASN A 317 25.91 -2.76 4.63
CA ASN A 317 26.56 -1.62 5.29
C ASN A 317 27.97 -1.45 4.74
N ASP A 318 28.47 -0.23 4.82
CA ASP A 318 29.88 0.09 4.60
C ASP A 318 30.77 -0.66 5.57
#